data_25976109221de14ac9e8538282ae4eac
#
_entry.id   25976109221de14ac9e8538282ae4eac
#
_cell.length_a   1.000
_cell.length_b   1.000
_cell.length_c   1.000
_cell.angle_alpha   90.00
_cell.angle_beta   90.00
_cell.angle_gamma   90.00
#
_symmetry.space_group_name_H-M   'P 1'
#
loop_
_entity.id
_entity.type
_entity.pdbx_description
1 polymer ?
#
loop_
_entity_poly.entity_id
_entity_poly.type
_entity_poly.pdbx_seq_one_letter_code
_entity_poly.pdbx_strand_id
1 'polypeptide(L)'
;MIVRWGLGRLPELLRGLGIDRPFLIASERWTPLGLSGAGRWTEIPSDRIDAIAGDAADADGLLAVGGGSAIDLAKAVSATTGLAVVSVPTTYSGAEWTPSFGVRDPERRMTGGGAGANLAGIVYDPDLTLTLPLEESVGTAMNALAHCAEALYVKTRNAEADVLALEGARTINDTLPRVADFLHDRQARTRLLAGADSAGHALALAGLGLGHAMAQAIGGRYGLPHGALNAICLPAALRFNEPVAGAEIARFGAALETDDPVGRVRELAQLGGFERLRDLGVPEEDLPALAEAAAGRAGAKANPRPASAGEIEELLRSIW
;
A
#
# COMPACT_ATOMS: atom_id res chain seq x y z
N MET A 1 -15.63 9.09 -4.17
CA MET A 1 -15.50 7.67 -3.80
C MET A 1 -16.32 7.40 -2.54
N ILE A 2 -17.02 6.26 -2.45
CA ILE A 2 -17.93 5.93 -1.34
C ILE A 2 -17.26 4.84 -0.47
N VAL A 3 -17.14 5.07 0.85
CA VAL A 3 -16.58 4.10 1.79
C VAL A 3 -17.69 3.50 2.65
N ARG A 4 -17.66 2.18 2.85
CA ARG A 4 -18.59 1.43 3.71
C ARG A 4 -17.81 0.46 4.61
N TRP A 5 -18.38 0.17 5.78
CA TRP A 5 -17.83 -0.81 6.72
C TRP A 5 -18.77 -1.98 6.89
N GLY A 6 -18.21 -3.21 6.82
CA GLY A 6 -18.91 -4.49 6.84
C GLY A 6 -19.29 -4.97 5.44
N LEU A 7 -18.89 -6.20 5.11
CA LEU A 7 -19.13 -6.82 3.80
C LEU A 7 -20.64 -6.89 3.45
N GLY A 8 -21.52 -6.96 4.45
CA GLY A 8 -22.96 -6.91 4.25
C GLY A 8 -23.48 -5.64 3.57
N ARG A 9 -22.67 -4.56 3.52
CA ARG A 9 -23.00 -3.32 2.82
C ARG A 9 -22.63 -3.34 1.32
N LEU A 10 -21.89 -4.35 0.88
CA LEU A 10 -21.46 -4.45 -0.52
C LEU A 10 -22.63 -4.46 -1.52
N PRO A 11 -23.72 -5.24 -1.32
CA PRO A 11 -24.84 -5.24 -2.26
C PRO A 11 -25.55 -3.89 -2.38
N GLU A 12 -25.66 -3.15 -1.26
CA GLU A 12 -26.24 -1.80 -1.26
C GLU A 12 -25.36 -0.82 -2.04
N LEU A 13 -24.04 -0.89 -1.82
CA LEU A 13 -23.07 -0.03 -2.52
C LEU A 13 -23.08 -0.29 -4.03
N LEU A 14 -23.02 -1.56 -4.47
CA LEU A 14 -23.05 -1.92 -5.87
C LEU A 14 -24.32 -1.40 -6.57
N ARG A 15 -25.51 -1.64 -5.99
CA ARG A 15 -26.77 -1.11 -6.52
C ARG A 15 -26.79 0.42 -6.59
N GLY A 16 -26.26 1.09 -5.57
CA GLY A 16 -26.17 2.56 -5.54
C GLY A 16 -25.25 3.14 -6.62
N LEU A 17 -24.32 2.35 -7.12
CA LEU A 17 -23.41 2.67 -8.23
C LEU A 17 -23.93 2.20 -9.59
N GLY A 18 -25.08 1.50 -9.65
CA GLY A 18 -25.62 0.91 -10.88
C GLY A 18 -24.82 -0.30 -11.37
N ILE A 19 -24.16 -1.01 -10.46
CA ILE A 19 -23.37 -2.21 -10.76
C ILE A 19 -24.18 -3.44 -10.35
N ASP A 20 -24.74 -4.14 -11.33
CA ASP A 20 -25.55 -5.35 -11.13
C ASP A 20 -24.79 -6.63 -11.47
N ARG A 21 -23.83 -6.54 -12.38
CA ARG A 21 -23.04 -7.66 -12.90
C ARG A 21 -21.54 -7.36 -12.88
N PRO A 22 -20.91 -7.19 -11.68
CA PRO A 22 -19.48 -6.91 -11.60
C PRO A 22 -18.65 -8.09 -12.12
N PHE A 23 -17.49 -7.80 -12.73
CA PHE A 23 -16.45 -8.81 -12.95
C PHE A 23 -15.56 -8.90 -11.71
N LEU A 24 -15.40 -10.10 -11.15
CA LEU A 24 -14.66 -10.33 -9.92
C LEU A 24 -13.16 -10.50 -10.20
N ILE A 25 -12.32 -9.74 -9.52
CA ILE A 25 -10.87 -9.93 -9.46
C ILE A 25 -10.52 -10.35 -8.04
N ALA A 26 -10.44 -11.67 -7.83
CA ALA A 26 -10.31 -12.26 -6.51
C ALA A 26 -9.72 -13.66 -6.60
N SER A 27 -8.63 -13.95 -5.86
CA SER A 27 -8.07 -15.30 -5.81
C SER A 27 -9.08 -16.33 -5.29
N GLU A 28 -8.83 -17.61 -5.55
CA GLU A 28 -9.71 -18.71 -5.15
C GLU A 28 -9.98 -18.76 -3.64
N ARG A 29 -9.05 -18.27 -2.82
CA ARG A 29 -9.20 -18.11 -1.37
C ARG A 29 -10.52 -17.43 -0.99
N TRP A 30 -11.01 -16.49 -1.81
CA TRP A 30 -12.22 -15.69 -1.54
C TRP A 30 -13.50 -16.27 -2.13
N THR A 31 -13.45 -17.47 -2.71
CA THR A 31 -14.62 -18.18 -3.22
C THR A 31 -15.69 -18.42 -2.13
N PRO A 32 -15.34 -18.73 -0.85
CA PRO A 32 -16.32 -18.93 0.21
C PRO A 32 -17.20 -17.71 0.54
N LEU A 33 -16.84 -16.51 0.07
CA LEU A 33 -17.68 -15.32 0.25
C LEU A 33 -18.97 -15.35 -0.59
N GLY A 34 -19.09 -16.29 -1.52
CA GLY A 34 -20.31 -16.47 -2.34
C GLY A 34 -20.59 -15.28 -3.28
N LEU A 35 -19.60 -14.45 -3.59
CA LEU A 35 -19.75 -13.31 -4.49
C LEU A 35 -19.87 -13.81 -5.94
N SER A 36 -20.84 -13.25 -6.67
CA SER A 36 -21.12 -13.58 -8.06
C SER A 36 -21.15 -12.32 -8.94
N GLY A 37 -21.02 -12.50 -10.25
CA GLY A 37 -21.05 -11.42 -11.23
C GLY A 37 -21.01 -11.92 -12.65
N ALA A 38 -20.54 -11.10 -13.60
CA ALA A 38 -20.43 -11.44 -15.02
C ALA A 38 -19.35 -12.51 -15.29
N GLY A 39 -18.33 -12.58 -14.44
CA GLY A 39 -17.21 -13.51 -14.52
C GLY A 39 -16.25 -13.34 -13.38
N ARG A 40 -15.13 -14.07 -13.42
CA ARG A 40 -14.10 -14.02 -12.37
C ARG A 40 -12.71 -14.30 -12.91
N TRP A 41 -11.73 -13.55 -12.41
CA TRP A 41 -10.30 -13.80 -12.59
C TRP A 41 -9.65 -14.16 -11.25
N THR A 42 -8.88 -15.26 -11.20
CA THR A 42 -8.32 -15.79 -9.94
C THR A 42 -6.81 -15.78 -9.87
N GLU A 43 -6.12 -15.63 -11.01
CA GLU A 43 -4.65 -15.57 -11.07
C GLU A 43 -4.15 -14.18 -10.63
N ILE A 44 -3.64 -14.06 -9.41
CA ILE A 44 -3.21 -12.80 -8.80
C ILE A 44 -1.85 -12.97 -8.11
N PRO A 45 -0.85 -12.17 -8.47
CA PRO A 45 -0.85 -11.13 -9.53
C PRO A 45 -0.90 -11.69 -10.95
N SER A 46 -1.20 -10.81 -11.91
CA SER A 46 -1.20 -11.12 -13.34
C SER A 46 -0.88 -9.87 -14.15
N ASP A 47 -0.21 -10.05 -15.28
CA ASP A 47 0.06 -9.01 -16.28
C ASP A 47 -0.80 -9.16 -17.56
N ARG A 48 -1.76 -10.09 -17.55
CA ARG A 48 -2.65 -10.41 -18.69
C ARG A 48 -3.83 -9.43 -18.79
N ILE A 49 -3.56 -8.13 -18.74
CA ILE A 49 -4.59 -7.09 -18.63
C ILE A 49 -5.60 -7.14 -19.77
N ASP A 50 -5.13 -7.29 -21.03
CA ASP A 50 -6.04 -7.32 -22.21
C ASP A 50 -6.95 -8.55 -22.22
N ALA A 51 -6.47 -9.70 -21.77
CA ALA A 51 -7.28 -10.90 -21.64
C ALA A 51 -8.38 -10.70 -20.58
N ILE A 52 -8.01 -10.14 -19.41
CA ILE A 52 -8.97 -9.87 -18.34
C ILE A 52 -10.00 -8.83 -18.78
N ALA A 53 -9.57 -7.80 -19.53
CA ALA A 53 -10.47 -6.79 -20.09
C ALA A 53 -11.46 -7.40 -21.08
N GLY A 54 -11.00 -8.37 -21.90
CA GLY A 54 -11.87 -9.14 -22.79
C GLY A 54 -12.89 -10.00 -22.04
N ASP A 55 -12.45 -10.69 -20.99
CA ASP A 55 -13.34 -11.53 -20.14
C ASP A 55 -14.37 -10.67 -19.38
N ALA A 56 -14.03 -9.40 -19.10
CA ALA A 56 -14.91 -8.45 -18.41
C ALA A 56 -15.85 -7.66 -19.36
N ALA A 57 -15.89 -7.97 -20.66
CA ALA A 57 -16.62 -7.17 -21.67
C ALA A 57 -18.13 -7.05 -21.37
N ASP A 58 -18.74 -8.05 -20.74
CA ASP A 58 -20.17 -8.06 -20.40
C ASP A 58 -20.45 -7.56 -18.97
N ALA A 59 -19.44 -7.04 -18.27
CA ALA A 59 -19.57 -6.51 -16.91
C ALA A 59 -19.93 -5.02 -16.94
N ASP A 60 -20.60 -4.56 -15.88
CA ASP A 60 -20.94 -3.14 -15.65
C ASP A 60 -20.06 -2.48 -14.58
N GLY A 61 -19.11 -3.24 -13.99
CA GLY A 61 -18.14 -2.77 -13.02
C GLY A 61 -17.12 -3.84 -12.66
N LEU A 62 -16.13 -3.49 -11.87
CA LEU A 62 -15.10 -4.39 -11.35
C LEU A 62 -15.22 -4.49 -9.84
N LEU A 63 -15.18 -5.70 -9.30
CA LEU A 63 -15.14 -5.97 -7.86
C LEU A 63 -13.82 -6.65 -7.50
N ALA A 64 -12.91 -5.89 -6.89
CA ALA A 64 -11.62 -6.39 -6.42
C ALA A 64 -11.72 -6.87 -4.97
N VAL A 65 -11.42 -8.14 -4.69
CA VAL A 65 -11.34 -8.68 -3.32
C VAL A 65 -9.95 -9.23 -3.07
N GLY A 66 -9.20 -8.58 -2.20
CA GLY A 66 -7.82 -8.99 -1.91
C GLY A 66 -6.94 -7.86 -1.40
N GLY A 67 -5.64 -8.11 -1.36
CA GLY A 67 -4.64 -7.11 -1.05
C GLY A 67 -4.28 -6.22 -2.25
N GLY A 68 -3.22 -5.44 -2.13
CA GLY A 68 -2.79 -4.48 -3.14
C GLY A 68 -2.67 -5.06 -4.55
N SER A 69 -2.19 -6.30 -4.71
CA SER A 69 -2.05 -6.93 -6.04
C SER A 69 -3.40 -7.14 -6.76
N ALA A 70 -4.45 -7.54 -6.03
CA ALA A 70 -5.78 -7.71 -6.61
C ALA A 70 -6.39 -6.36 -6.99
N ILE A 71 -6.23 -5.38 -6.12
CA ILE A 71 -6.74 -4.01 -6.33
C ILE A 71 -6.00 -3.34 -7.49
N ASP A 72 -4.68 -3.47 -7.58
CA ASP A 72 -3.89 -2.92 -8.67
C ASP A 72 -4.23 -3.58 -10.02
N LEU A 73 -4.47 -4.89 -10.02
CA LEU A 73 -4.94 -5.60 -11.21
C LEU A 73 -6.30 -5.07 -11.69
N ALA A 74 -7.26 -4.87 -10.77
CA ALA A 74 -8.56 -4.29 -11.10
C ALA A 74 -8.42 -2.85 -11.63
N LYS A 75 -7.51 -2.06 -11.06
CA LYS A 75 -7.22 -0.71 -11.53
C LYS A 75 -6.62 -0.69 -12.93
N ALA A 76 -5.72 -1.64 -13.24
CA ALA A 76 -5.15 -1.78 -14.58
C ALA A 76 -6.25 -2.11 -15.61
N VAL A 77 -7.14 -3.05 -15.30
CA VAL A 77 -8.30 -3.38 -16.13
C VAL A 77 -9.25 -2.18 -16.28
N SER A 78 -9.51 -1.47 -15.18
CA SER A 78 -10.35 -0.24 -15.19
C SER A 78 -9.78 0.83 -16.11
N ALA A 79 -8.47 1.07 -16.07
CA ALA A 79 -7.81 2.06 -16.93
C ALA A 79 -7.92 1.71 -18.43
N THR A 80 -8.05 0.41 -18.76
CA THR A 80 -8.23 -0.08 -20.13
C THR A 80 -9.69 -0.04 -20.57
N THR A 81 -10.63 -0.37 -19.67
CA THR A 81 -12.05 -0.57 -20.00
C THR A 81 -12.95 0.62 -19.63
N GLY A 82 -12.51 1.49 -18.72
CA GLY A 82 -13.34 2.54 -18.12
C GLY A 82 -14.30 2.06 -17.03
N LEU A 83 -14.37 0.74 -16.75
CA LEU A 83 -15.25 0.17 -15.74
C LEU A 83 -14.91 0.70 -14.35
N ALA A 84 -15.95 1.00 -13.55
CA ALA A 84 -15.81 1.46 -12.18
C ALA A 84 -15.31 0.35 -11.26
N VAL A 85 -14.38 0.66 -10.35
CA VAL A 85 -13.80 -0.29 -9.39
C VAL A 85 -14.43 -0.11 -8.02
N VAL A 86 -14.96 -1.19 -7.47
CA VAL A 86 -15.27 -1.34 -6.05
C VAL A 86 -14.23 -2.28 -5.43
N SER A 87 -13.53 -1.81 -4.40
CA SER A 87 -12.48 -2.56 -3.71
C SER A 87 -12.97 -3.09 -2.37
N VAL A 88 -12.63 -4.34 -2.06
CA VAL A 88 -12.79 -4.98 -0.75
C VAL A 88 -11.39 -5.37 -0.26
N PRO A 89 -10.67 -4.44 0.41
CA PRO A 89 -9.30 -4.69 0.87
C PRO A 89 -9.25 -5.77 1.95
N THR A 90 -8.25 -6.64 1.87
CA THR A 90 -7.99 -7.71 2.86
C THR A 90 -6.62 -7.56 3.51
N THR A 91 -5.94 -6.46 3.24
CA THR A 91 -4.65 -6.04 3.82
C THR A 91 -4.71 -4.55 4.16
N TYR A 92 -3.64 -4.01 4.71
CA TYR A 92 -3.52 -2.60 5.09
C TYR A 92 -2.77 -1.75 4.04
N SER A 93 -2.79 -2.18 2.76
CA SER A 93 -1.92 -1.59 1.72
C SER A 93 -2.27 -0.17 1.28
N GLY A 94 -3.54 0.26 1.40
CA GLY A 94 -4.01 1.56 0.92
C GLY A 94 -4.12 1.70 -0.61
N ALA A 95 -3.93 0.60 -1.38
CA ALA A 95 -3.96 0.61 -2.85
C ALA A 95 -5.31 1.09 -3.42
N GLU A 96 -6.39 0.92 -2.67
CA GLU A 96 -7.76 1.29 -3.01
C GLU A 96 -8.00 2.81 -3.08
N TRP A 97 -7.09 3.61 -2.53
CA TRP A 97 -7.25 5.05 -2.43
C TRP A 97 -6.70 5.83 -3.63
N THR A 98 -5.83 5.23 -4.45
CA THR A 98 -5.19 5.92 -5.57
C THR A 98 -5.59 5.34 -6.93
N PRO A 99 -5.74 6.16 -7.98
CA PRO A 99 -6.00 5.68 -9.34
C PRO A 99 -4.77 5.09 -10.02
N SER A 100 -3.59 5.18 -9.40
CA SER A 100 -2.33 4.63 -9.91
C SER A 100 -2.19 3.16 -9.52
N PHE A 101 -1.52 2.38 -10.37
CA PHE A 101 -1.34 0.94 -10.19
C PHE A 101 0.01 0.46 -10.72
N GLY A 102 0.49 -0.65 -10.15
CA GLY A 102 1.57 -1.45 -10.70
C GLY A 102 1.04 -2.73 -11.34
N VAL A 103 1.58 -3.10 -12.51
CA VAL A 103 1.31 -4.39 -13.14
C VAL A 103 2.46 -5.34 -12.83
N ARG A 104 2.14 -6.54 -12.35
CA ARG A 104 3.13 -7.53 -11.92
C ARG A 104 2.86 -8.87 -12.59
N ASP A 105 3.95 -9.54 -13.01
CA ASP A 105 3.90 -10.92 -13.47
C ASP A 105 3.56 -11.90 -12.31
N PRO A 106 3.34 -13.20 -12.59
CA PRO A 106 3.10 -14.20 -11.55
C PRO A 106 4.25 -14.32 -10.53
N GLU A 107 5.49 -14.00 -10.90
CA GLU A 107 6.65 -13.95 -10.02
C GLU A 107 6.76 -12.62 -9.25
N ARG A 108 5.72 -11.78 -9.32
CA ARG A 108 5.59 -10.48 -8.65
C ARG A 108 6.54 -9.37 -9.14
N ARG A 109 7.29 -9.59 -10.20
CA ARG A 109 8.15 -8.57 -10.79
C ARG A 109 7.31 -7.53 -11.53
N MET A 110 7.74 -6.28 -11.46
CA MET A 110 7.03 -5.18 -12.14
C MET A 110 7.24 -5.29 -13.66
N THR A 111 6.16 -5.46 -14.40
CA THR A 111 6.15 -5.48 -15.87
C THR A 111 5.56 -4.20 -16.47
N GLY A 112 4.86 -3.42 -15.68
CA GLY A 112 4.25 -2.16 -16.13
C GLY A 112 3.63 -1.38 -14.97
N GLY A 113 2.87 -0.37 -15.33
CA GLY A 113 2.11 0.45 -14.40
C GLY A 113 1.48 1.65 -15.08
N GLY A 114 0.60 2.32 -14.40
CA GLY A 114 -0.13 3.46 -14.94
C GLY A 114 -0.97 4.16 -13.89
N ALA A 115 -1.89 4.98 -14.40
CA ALA A 115 -2.90 5.67 -13.63
C ALA A 115 -4.18 5.81 -14.47
N GLY A 116 -5.25 6.33 -13.86
CA GLY A 116 -6.51 6.57 -14.56
C GLY A 116 -7.61 5.55 -14.27
N ALA A 117 -7.43 4.70 -13.25
CA ALA A 117 -8.50 3.84 -12.78
C ALA A 117 -9.70 4.64 -12.26
N ASN A 118 -10.90 4.19 -12.57
CA ASN A 118 -12.17 4.79 -12.15
C ASN A 118 -12.59 4.21 -10.78
N LEU A 119 -12.13 4.83 -9.68
CA LEU A 119 -12.42 4.39 -8.32
C LEU A 119 -13.83 4.83 -7.89
N ALA A 120 -14.73 3.89 -7.60
CA ALA A 120 -16.12 4.16 -7.24
C ALA A 120 -16.40 3.95 -5.75
N GLY A 121 -15.88 2.85 -5.16
CA GLY A 121 -16.18 2.55 -3.77
C GLY A 121 -15.19 1.61 -3.09
N ILE A 122 -15.22 1.64 -1.75
CA ILE A 122 -14.44 0.76 -0.88
C ILE A 122 -15.38 0.14 0.16
N VAL A 123 -15.23 -1.16 0.40
CA VAL A 123 -15.88 -1.85 1.51
C VAL A 123 -14.82 -2.48 2.40
N TYR A 124 -14.63 -1.92 3.58
CA TYR A 124 -13.76 -2.51 4.60
C TYR A 124 -14.51 -3.51 5.46
N ASP A 125 -13.92 -4.69 5.65
CA ASP A 125 -14.41 -5.65 6.63
C ASP A 125 -13.22 -6.27 7.40
N PRO A 126 -13.12 -6.02 8.72
CA PRO A 126 -12.01 -6.53 9.53
C PRO A 126 -11.95 -8.07 9.56
N ASP A 127 -13.07 -8.76 9.36
CA ASP A 127 -13.10 -10.23 9.35
C ASP A 127 -12.26 -10.81 8.21
N LEU A 128 -12.12 -10.09 7.10
CA LEU A 128 -11.27 -10.48 5.97
C LEU A 128 -9.77 -10.35 6.26
N THR A 129 -9.40 -9.64 7.32
CA THR A 129 -8.00 -9.48 7.75
C THR A 129 -7.58 -10.50 8.83
N LEU A 130 -8.53 -11.22 9.46
CA LEU A 130 -8.24 -12.13 10.59
C LEU A 130 -7.32 -13.29 10.21
N THR A 131 -7.32 -13.69 8.94
CA THR A 131 -6.47 -14.79 8.44
C THR A 131 -5.18 -14.30 7.77
N LEU A 132 -4.88 -13.00 7.86
CA LEU A 132 -3.65 -12.44 7.33
C LEU A 132 -2.47 -12.85 8.23
N PRO A 133 -1.42 -13.50 7.70
CA PRO A 133 -0.23 -13.86 8.47
C PRO A 133 0.43 -12.68 9.15
N LEU A 134 1.26 -12.93 10.17
CA LEU A 134 1.97 -11.91 10.92
C LEU A 134 2.81 -11.01 10.01
N GLU A 135 3.66 -11.62 9.19
CA GLU A 135 4.57 -10.90 8.29
C GLU A 135 3.81 -9.97 7.35
N GLU A 136 2.74 -10.45 6.69
CA GLU A 136 1.92 -9.62 5.81
C GLU A 136 1.11 -8.56 6.59
N SER A 137 0.67 -8.89 7.81
CA SER A 137 -0.01 -7.91 8.68
C SER A 137 0.92 -6.74 9.01
N VAL A 138 2.13 -7.05 9.50
CA VAL A 138 3.13 -6.04 9.84
C VAL A 138 3.59 -5.30 8.58
N GLY A 139 3.96 -6.02 7.53
CA GLY A 139 4.47 -5.40 6.29
C GLY A 139 3.48 -4.42 5.70
N THR A 140 2.20 -4.80 5.55
CA THR A 140 1.21 -3.90 4.95
C THR A 140 0.83 -2.74 5.88
N ALA A 141 0.85 -2.93 7.21
CA ALA A 141 0.68 -1.85 8.17
C ALA A 141 1.87 -0.88 8.18
N MET A 142 3.10 -1.37 8.05
CA MET A 142 4.30 -0.54 7.90
C MET A 142 4.30 0.25 6.58
N ASN A 143 3.75 -0.33 5.50
CA ASN A 143 3.49 0.42 4.28
C ASN A 143 2.52 1.59 4.53
N ALA A 144 1.41 1.35 5.23
CA ALA A 144 0.48 2.41 5.62
C ALA A 144 1.14 3.47 6.53
N LEU A 145 2.00 3.05 7.46
CA LEU A 145 2.76 3.98 8.30
C LEU A 145 3.73 4.83 7.46
N ALA A 146 4.33 4.27 6.41
CA ALA A 146 5.18 5.01 5.48
C ALA A 146 4.37 6.05 4.68
N HIS A 147 3.13 5.74 4.27
CA HIS A 147 2.22 6.74 3.69
C HIS A 147 2.00 7.92 4.64
N CYS A 148 1.72 7.65 5.92
CA CYS A 148 1.54 8.69 6.93
C CYS A 148 2.78 9.57 7.07
N ALA A 149 3.96 8.97 7.21
CA ALA A 149 5.21 9.70 7.37
C ALA A 149 5.48 10.61 6.15
N GLU A 150 5.40 10.04 4.95
CA GLU A 150 5.72 10.77 3.71
C GLU A 150 4.71 11.85 3.38
N ALA A 151 3.42 11.66 3.65
CA ALA A 151 2.38 12.66 3.42
C ALA A 151 2.65 13.97 4.18
N LEU A 152 3.34 13.91 5.32
CA LEU A 152 3.65 15.08 6.14
C LEU A 152 4.75 15.98 5.55
N TYR A 153 5.66 15.43 4.72
CA TYR A 153 6.82 16.20 4.25
C TYR A 153 7.02 16.28 2.73
N VAL A 154 6.30 15.51 1.91
CA VAL A 154 6.42 15.64 0.45
C VAL A 154 5.98 17.02 -0.05
N LYS A 155 6.46 17.45 -1.24
CA LYS A 155 6.17 18.78 -1.81
C LYS A 155 4.67 19.05 -2.00
N THR A 156 3.88 18.03 -2.18
CA THR A 156 2.43 18.07 -2.41
C THR A 156 1.61 17.97 -1.13
N ARG A 157 2.26 17.97 0.05
CA ARG A 157 1.57 17.93 1.35
C ARG A 157 0.52 19.03 1.49
N ASN A 158 -0.51 18.77 2.26
CA ASN A 158 -1.57 19.73 2.56
C ASN A 158 -2.18 19.44 3.93
N ALA A 159 -2.95 20.40 4.46
CA ALA A 159 -3.48 20.33 5.82
C ALA A 159 -4.46 19.15 6.03
N GLU A 160 -5.22 18.76 5.02
CA GLU A 160 -6.14 17.62 5.10
C GLU A 160 -5.37 16.30 5.18
N ALA A 161 -4.36 16.13 4.32
CA ALA A 161 -3.45 14.99 4.37
C ALA A 161 -2.71 14.90 5.71
N ASP A 162 -2.27 16.04 6.28
CA ASP A 162 -1.58 16.08 7.58
C ASP A 162 -2.45 15.52 8.71
N VAL A 163 -3.74 15.88 8.78
CA VAL A 163 -4.67 15.38 9.81
C VAL A 163 -4.82 13.87 9.70
N LEU A 164 -5.09 13.37 8.50
CA LEU A 164 -5.28 11.94 8.24
C LEU A 164 -3.98 11.15 8.51
N ALA A 165 -2.83 11.68 8.11
CA ALA A 165 -1.53 11.07 8.32
C ALA A 165 -1.20 10.91 9.82
N LEU A 166 -1.43 11.94 10.62
CA LEU A 166 -1.19 11.90 12.07
C LEU A 166 -2.15 10.96 12.79
N GLU A 167 -3.44 10.93 12.38
CA GLU A 167 -4.43 10.00 12.91
C GLU A 167 -4.07 8.55 12.56
N GLY A 168 -3.76 8.30 11.29
CA GLY A 168 -3.32 6.99 10.80
C GLY A 168 -2.07 6.49 11.52
N ALA A 169 -1.04 7.34 11.64
CA ALA A 169 0.20 7.00 12.31
C ALA A 169 -0.01 6.61 13.78
N ARG A 170 -0.78 7.42 14.54
CA ARG A 170 -1.13 7.12 15.94
C ARG A 170 -1.85 5.79 16.04
N THR A 171 -2.90 5.60 15.23
CA THR A 171 -3.72 4.39 15.28
C THR A 171 -2.94 3.13 14.94
N ILE A 172 -2.04 3.20 13.94
CA ILE A 172 -1.17 2.08 13.57
C ILE A 172 -0.18 1.80 14.69
N ASN A 173 0.48 2.83 15.24
CA ASN A 173 1.43 2.68 16.35
C ASN A 173 0.82 1.99 17.57
N ASP A 174 -0.40 2.40 17.96
CA ASP A 174 -1.11 1.87 19.13
C ASP A 174 -1.58 0.43 18.94
N THR A 175 -1.88 0.06 17.69
CA THR A 175 -2.62 -1.18 17.42
C THR A 175 -1.77 -2.29 16.85
N LEU A 176 -0.71 -1.97 16.09
CA LEU A 176 0.11 -2.98 15.40
C LEU A 176 0.78 -3.97 16.38
N PRO A 177 1.34 -3.54 17.55
CA PRO A 177 1.90 -4.48 18.50
C PRO A 177 0.85 -5.48 19.01
N ARG A 178 -0.37 -5.00 19.31
CA ARG A 178 -1.45 -5.87 19.75
C ARG A 178 -1.90 -6.87 18.67
N VAL A 179 -1.94 -6.44 17.40
CA VAL A 179 -2.22 -7.36 16.28
C VAL A 179 -1.10 -8.40 16.13
N ALA A 180 0.16 -8.02 16.37
CA ALA A 180 1.29 -8.94 16.31
C ALA A 180 1.21 -10.01 17.43
N ASP A 181 0.82 -9.61 18.65
CA ASP A 181 0.65 -10.51 19.78
C ASP A 181 -0.60 -11.40 19.66
N PHE A 182 -1.67 -10.87 19.06
CA PHE A 182 -3.00 -11.52 19.01
C PHE A 182 -3.59 -11.41 17.59
N LEU A 183 -3.13 -12.24 16.66
CA LEU A 183 -3.48 -12.20 15.23
C LEU A 183 -5.00 -12.27 14.95
N HIS A 184 -5.78 -12.87 15.85
CA HIS A 184 -7.22 -13.02 15.69
C HIS A 184 -8.03 -12.02 16.55
N ASP A 185 -7.40 -11.01 17.15
CA ASP A 185 -8.13 -9.94 17.85
C ASP A 185 -8.86 -9.04 16.84
N ARG A 186 -10.16 -9.32 16.67
CA ARG A 186 -11.02 -8.58 15.73
C ARG A 186 -11.06 -7.09 16.02
N GLN A 187 -11.05 -6.68 17.29
CA GLN A 187 -11.08 -5.27 17.66
C GLN A 187 -9.78 -4.56 17.27
N ALA A 188 -8.63 -5.18 17.53
CA ALA A 188 -7.35 -4.67 17.10
C ALA A 188 -7.26 -4.60 15.56
N ARG A 189 -7.71 -5.64 14.84
CA ARG A 189 -7.79 -5.63 13.37
C ARG A 189 -8.69 -4.51 12.83
N THR A 190 -9.84 -4.25 13.47
CA THR A 190 -10.73 -3.15 13.09
C THR A 190 -10.05 -1.79 13.23
N ARG A 191 -9.37 -1.55 14.35
CA ARG A 191 -8.63 -0.31 14.57
C ARG A 191 -7.45 -0.15 13.61
N LEU A 192 -6.69 -1.23 13.37
CA LEU A 192 -5.57 -1.20 12.44
C LEU A 192 -6.04 -0.90 11.00
N LEU A 193 -7.17 -1.48 10.59
CA LEU A 193 -7.77 -1.22 9.29
C LEU A 193 -8.26 0.23 9.15
N ALA A 194 -8.78 0.83 10.23
CA ALA A 194 -9.14 2.25 10.26
C ALA A 194 -7.90 3.16 10.14
N GLY A 195 -6.80 2.80 10.80
CA GLY A 195 -5.52 3.51 10.63
C GLY A 195 -4.98 3.42 9.19
N ALA A 196 -5.13 2.26 8.56
CA ALA A 196 -4.75 2.07 7.16
C ALA A 196 -5.64 2.82 6.18
N ASP A 197 -6.94 2.94 6.46
CA ASP A 197 -7.90 3.78 5.73
C ASP A 197 -7.45 5.25 5.74
N SER A 198 -7.18 5.81 6.92
CA SER A 198 -6.65 7.18 7.07
C SER A 198 -5.32 7.37 6.34
N ALA A 199 -4.40 6.40 6.43
CA ALA A 199 -3.11 6.43 5.74
C ALA A 199 -3.24 6.40 4.22
N GLY A 200 -4.14 5.56 3.68
CA GLY A 200 -4.43 5.48 2.24
C GLY A 200 -5.05 6.77 1.71
N HIS A 201 -5.92 7.40 2.49
CA HIS A 201 -6.51 8.69 2.13
C HIS A 201 -5.46 9.81 2.15
N ALA A 202 -4.56 9.85 3.16
CA ALA A 202 -3.44 10.77 3.19
C ALA A 202 -2.51 10.60 1.98
N LEU A 203 -2.22 9.35 1.59
CA LEU A 203 -1.49 9.03 0.36
C LEU A 203 -2.17 9.61 -0.88
N ALA A 204 -3.48 9.45 -1.01
CA ALA A 204 -4.24 9.95 -2.17
C ALA A 204 -4.14 11.48 -2.31
N LEU A 205 -4.07 12.19 -1.19
CA LEU A 205 -4.01 13.66 -1.14
C LEU A 205 -2.59 14.22 -1.30
N ALA A 206 -1.56 13.52 -0.81
CA ALA A 206 -0.19 14.03 -0.75
C ALA A 206 0.79 13.30 -1.68
N GLY A 207 0.54 12.03 -2.01
CA GLY A 207 1.46 11.22 -2.81
C GLY A 207 2.55 10.54 -1.98
N LEU A 208 3.60 10.08 -2.66
CA LEU A 208 4.69 9.25 -2.11
C LEU A 208 6.01 10.02 -2.07
N GLY A 209 6.93 9.60 -1.20
CA GLY A 209 8.26 10.16 -1.04
C GLY A 209 9.40 9.18 -1.38
N LEU A 210 10.57 9.46 -0.82
CA LEU A 210 11.82 8.76 -1.11
C LEU A 210 11.82 7.31 -0.61
N GLY A 211 11.23 7.03 0.56
CA GLY A 211 11.15 5.66 1.09
C GLY A 211 10.43 4.73 0.13
N HIS A 212 9.27 5.18 -0.36
CA HIS A 212 8.53 4.43 -1.38
C HIS A 212 9.28 4.35 -2.72
N ALA A 213 10.02 5.37 -3.13
CA ALA A 213 10.81 5.31 -4.35
C ALA A 213 11.87 4.20 -4.28
N MET A 214 12.57 4.07 -3.15
CA MET A 214 13.52 2.99 -2.88
C MET A 214 12.81 1.63 -2.85
N ALA A 215 11.74 1.50 -2.06
CA ALA A 215 10.98 0.25 -1.94
C ALA A 215 10.41 -0.22 -3.29
N GLN A 216 9.92 0.69 -4.14
CA GLN A 216 9.43 0.38 -5.47
C GLN A 216 10.53 -0.04 -6.45
N ALA A 217 11.73 0.55 -6.36
CA ALA A 217 12.86 0.16 -7.20
C ALA A 217 13.29 -1.29 -6.90
N ILE A 218 13.42 -1.62 -5.62
CA ILE A 218 13.80 -2.95 -5.15
C ILE A 218 12.71 -3.98 -5.47
N GLY A 219 11.48 -3.70 -5.05
CA GLY A 219 10.34 -4.62 -5.21
C GLY A 219 10.00 -4.88 -6.66
N GLY A 220 10.17 -3.89 -7.54
CA GLY A 220 9.95 -4.05 -8.97
C GLY A 220 10.95 -4.99 -9.64
N ARG A 221 12.20 -5.01 -9.16
CA ARG A 221 13.27 -5.87 -9.72
C ARG A 221 13.19 -7.31 -9.21
N TYR A 222 12.94 -7.50 -7.93
CA TYR A 222 13.03 -8.82 -7.28
C TYR A 222 11.69 -9.47 -6.94
N GLY A 223 10.57 -8.79 -7.16
CA GLY A 223 9.26 -9.32 -6.75
C GLY A 223 9.04 -9.39 -5.24
N LEU A 224 9.87 -8.72 -4.45
CA LEU A 224 9.81 -8.75 -2.99
C LEU A 224 8.56 -8.05 -2.44
N PRO A 225 8.07 -8.45 -1.24
CA PRO A 225 6.91 -7.86 -0.61
C PRO A 225 7.08 -6.36 -0.38
N HIS A 226 6.20 -5.55 -0.96
CA HIS A 226 6.30 -4.09 -0.93
C HIS A 226 6.25 -3.52 0.49
N GLY A 227 5.44 -4.14 1.37
CA GLY A 227 5.34 -3.73 2.77
C GLY A 227 6.62 -3.95 3.56
N ALA A 228 7.29 -5.09 3.37
CA ALA A 228 8.59 -5.38 3.98
C ALA A 228 9.65 -4.35 3.56
N LEU A 229 9.66 -4.01 2.26
CA LEU A 229 10.59 -3.01 1.73
C LEU A 229 10.33 -1.61 2.29
N ASN A 230 9.07 -1.19 2.44
CA ASN A 230 8.74 0.09 3.06
C ASN A 230 9.12 0.11 4.55
N ALA A 231 8.94 -0.99 5.27
CA ALA A 231 9.37 -1.12 6.66
C ALA A 231 10.89 -0.88 6.84
N ILE A 232 11.70 -1.40 5.89
CA ILE A 232 13.17 -1.25 5.90
C ILE A 232 13.62 0.12 5.37
N CYS A 233 12.96 0.65 4.32
CA CYS A 233 13.38 1.90 3.66
C CYS A 233 12.96 3.16 4.44
N LEU A 234 11.83 3.14 5.16
CA LEU A 234 11.29 4.31 5.85
C LEU A 234 12.27 4.93 6.86
N PRO A 235 12.95 4.17 7.74
CA PRO A 235 13.93 4.73 8.68
C PRO A 235 15.06 5.51 7.99
N ALA A 236 15.52 5.05 6.83
CA ALA A 236 16.56 5.74 6.06
C ALA A 236 16.04 7.04 5.43
N ALA A 237 14.80 7.00 4.88
CA ALA A 237 14.16 8.18 4.30
C ALA A 237 13.89 9.27 5.36
N LEU A 238 13.47 8.89 6.56
CA LEU A 238 13.28 9.84 7.68
C LEU A 238 14.59 10.55 8.04
N ARG A 239 15.68 9.78 8.26
CA ARG A 239 17.01 10.38 8.54
C ARG A 239 17.49 11.31 7.43
N PHE A 240 17.27 10.92 6.18
CA PHE A 240 17.68 11.75 5.03
C PHE A 240 16.93 13.09 5.00
N ASN A 241 15.65 13.09 5.35
CA ASN A 241 14.80 14.29 5.29
C ASN A 241 14.83 15.14 6.55
N GLU A 242 15.34 14.64 7.67
CA GLU A 242 15.38 15.37 8.97
C GLU A 242 15.97 16.79 8.87
N PRO A 243 17.08 17.06 8.15
CA PRO A 243 17.64 18.39 8.04
C PRO A 243 16.73 19.44 7.37
N VAL A 244 15.74 19.01 6.57
CA VAL A 244 14.84 19.88 5.79
C VAL A 244 13.36 19.75 6.17
N ALA A 245 13.00 18.70 6.91
CA ALA A 245 11.62 18.41 7.33
C ALA A 245 11.55 17.98 8.81
N GLY A 246 12.49 18.48 9.64
CA GLY A 246 12.57 18.08 11.05
C GLY A 246 11.32 18.40 11.86
N ALA A 247 10.61 19.49 11.55
CA ALA A 247 9.37 19.83 12.23
C ALA A 247 8.23 18.83 11.91
N GLU A 248 8.13 18.42 10.65
CA GLU A 248 7.15 17.43 10.19
C GLU A 248 7.46 16.04 10.76
N ILE A 249 8.74 15.66 10.78
CA ILE A 249 9.20 14.40 11.36
C ILE A 249 8.99 14.38 12.89
N ALA A 250 9.18 15.51 13.57
CA ALA A 250 8.86 15.63 15.00
C ALA A 250 7.34 15.48 15.25
N ARG A 251 6.47 16.03 14.39
CA ARG A 251 5.01 15.81 14.45
C ARG A 251 4.64 14.34 14.25
N PHE A 252 5.32 13.67 13.33
CA PHE A 252 5.18 12.22 13.13
C PHE A 252 5.61 11.46 14.39
N GLY A 253 6.77 11.81 14.98
CA GLY A 253 7.25 11.25 16.25
C GLY A 253 6.25 11.44 17.39
N ALA A 254 5.66 12.63 17.50
CA ALA A 254 4.62 12.89 18.50
C ALA A 254 3.36 12.02 18.29
N ALA A 255 2.99 11.72 17.04
CA ALA A 255 1.91 10.77 16.76
C ALA A 255 2.27 9.32 17.11
N LEU A 256 3.57 8.97 17.10
CA LEU A 256 4.09 7.68 17.55
C LEU A 256 4.45 7.66 19.06
N GLU A 257 4.16 8.75 19.80
CA GLU A 257 4.48 8.92 21.22
C GLU A 257 5.98 8.76 21.54
N THR A 258 6.85 9.29 20.68
CA THR A 258 8.31 9.18 20.82
C THR A 258 9.06 10.42 20.31
N ASP A 259 10.21 10.69 20.90
CA ASP A 259 11.19 11.67 20.40
C ASP A 259 12.18 11.04 19.38
N ASP A 260 12.19 9.69 19.24
CA ASP A 260 12.96 8.96 18.22
C ASP A 260 12.03 8.20 17.25
N PRO A 261 11.43 8.89 16.26
CA PRO A 261 10.54 8.25 15.30
C PRO A 261 11.26 7.21 14.43
N VAL A 262 12.55 7.35 14.19
CA VAL A 262 13.35 6.40 13.42
C VAL A 262 13.50 5.08 14.20
N GLY A 263 13.84 5.16 15.48
CA GLY A 263 13.92 3.99 16.36
C GLY A 263 12.56 3.30 16.46
N ARG A 264 11.49 4.07 16.70
CA ARG A 264 10.15 3.50 16.83
C ARG A 264 9.67 2.77 15.57
N VAL A 265 9.91 3.33 14.38
CA VAL A 265 9.60 2.66 13.11
C VAL A 265 10.34 1.33 12.97
N ARG A 266 11.62 1.27 13.40
CA ARG A 266 12.40 0.02 13.40
C ARG A 266 11.83 -1.03 14.35
N GLU A 267 11.45 -0.62 15.57
CA GLU A 267 10.81 -1.53 16.54
C GLU A 267 9.53 -2.15 15.95
N LEU A 268 8.68 -1.34 15.32
CA LEU A 268 7.46 -1.82 14.68
C LEU A 268 7.76 -2.75 13.49
N ALA A 269 8.78 -2.46 12.69
CA ALA A 269 9.22 -3.30 11.58
C ALA A 269 9.72 -4.68 12.06
N GLN A 270 10.42 -4.72 13.20
CA GLN A 270 10.93 -5.96 13.81
C GLN A 270 9.82 -6.92 14.23
N LEU A 271 8.60 -6.45 14.50
CA LEU A 271 7.45 -7.33 14.76
C LEU A 271 7.16 -8.28 13.58
N GLY A 272 7.53 -7.89 12.36
CA GLY A 272 7.42 -8.72 11.14
C GLY A 272 8.76 -9.34 10.70
N GLY A 273 9.84 -9.15 11.46
CA GLY A 273 11.17 -9.64 11.09
C GLY A 273 11.88 -8.78 10.02
N PHE A 274 11.46 -7.54 9.79
CA PHE A 274 12.02 -6.67 8.75
C PHE A 274 13.16 -5.81 9.31
N GLU A 275 14.41 -6.22 9.05
CA GLU A 275 15.58 -5.51 9.56
C GLU A 275 16.47 -4.95 8.45
N ARG A 276 16.84 -5.79 7.47
CA ARG A 276 17.83 -5.44 6.44
C ARG A 276 17.44 -5.97 5.06
N LEU A 277 17.89 -5.26 4.02
CA LEU A 277 17.64 -5.67 2.63
C LEU A 277 18.31 -7.00 2.28
N ARG A 278 19.50 -7.29 2.83
CA ARG A 278 20.20 -8.56 2.62
C ARG A 278 19.43 -9.77 3.15
N ASP A 279 18.63 -9.58 4.22
CA ASP A 279 17.81 -10.65 4.80
C ASP A 279 16.66 -11.05 3.86
N LEU A 280 16.28 -10.15 2.95
CA LEU A 280 15.34 -10.39 1.86
C LEU A 280 16.02 -10.87 0.56
N GLY A 281 17.35 -11.10 0.57
CA GLY A 281 18.11 -11.61 -0.57
C GLY A 281 18.48 -10.54 -1.61
N VAL A 282 18.48 -9.25 -1.25
CA VAL A 282 18.95 -8.19 -2.15
C VAL A 282 20.49 -8.22 -2.23
N PRO A 283 21.10 -8.42 -3.41
CA PRO A 283 22.55 -8.43 -3.57
C PRO A 283 23.17 -7.03 -3.35
N GLU A 284 24.33 -6.96 -2.70
CA GLU A 284 25.03 -5.68 -2.45
C GLU A 284 25.47 -5.03 -3.76
N GLU A 285 25.95 -5.80 -4.71
CA GLU A 285 26.41 -5.35 -6.02
C GLU A 285 25.33 -4.67 -6.85
N ASP A 286 24.05 -4.88 -6.53
CA ASP A 286 22.92 -4.27 -7.24
C ASP A 286 22.49 -2.92 -6.65
N LEU A 287 23.01 -2.52 -5.48
CA LEU A 287 22.62 -1.26 -4.82
C LEU A 287 22.82 -0.01 -5.69
N PRO A 288 23.92 0.13 -6.48
CA PRO A 288 24.06 1.27 -7.39
C PRO A 288 22.94 1.33 -8.44
N ALA A 289 22.60 0.21 -9.07
CA ALA A 289 21.55 0.15 -10.09
C ALA A 289 20.15 0.40 -9.50
N LEU A 290 19.91 -0.04 -8.27
CA LEU A 290 18.67 0.21 -7.54
C LEU A 290 18.54 1.70 -7.15
N ALA A 291 19.65 2.34 -6.79
CA ALA A 291 19.69 3.76 -6.48
C ALA A 291 19.36 4.63 -7.70
N GLU A 292 19.94 4.33 -8.86
CA GLU A 292 19.59 4.98 -10.14
C GLU A 292 18.10 4.82 -10.47
N ALA A 293 17.57 3.59 -10.34
CA ALA A 293 16.17 3.31 -10.58
C ALA A 293 15.25 4.06 -9.59
N ALA A 294 15.63 4.19 -8.33
CA ALA A 294 14.88 4.94 -7.32
C ALA A 294 14.90 6.44 -7.58
N ALA A 295 16.05 7.02 -7.96
CA ALA A 295 16.20 8.44 -8.26
C ALA A 295 15.28 8.89 -9.42
N GLY A 296 15.02 8.01 -10.39
CA GLY A 296 14.12 8.26 -11.51
C GLY A 296 12.63 8.33 -11.15
N ARG A 297 12.22 7.80 -9.98
CA ARG A 297 10.81 7.65 -9.60
C ARG A 297 10.16 8.95 -9.12
N ALA A 298 8.83 9.00 -9.28
CA ALA A 298 8.02 10.17 -8.88
C ALA A 298 8.19 10.51 -7.39
N GLY A 299 8.24 9.51 -6.51
CA GLY A 299 8.42 9.71 -5.06
C GLY A 299 9.75 10.38 -4.70
N ALA A 300 10.85 10.04 -5.39
CA ALA A 300 12.14 10.72 -5.20
C ALA A 300 12.08 12.19 -5.65
N LYS A 301 11.35 12.49 -6.73
CA LYS A 301 11.16 13.86 -7.25
C LYS A 301 10.23 14.70 -6.36
N ALA A 302 9.24 14.07 -5.74
CA ALA A 302 8.30 14.71 -4.80
C ALA A 302 8.92 14.94 -3.41
N ASN A 303 10.04 14.29 -3.10
CA ASN A 303 10.76 14.44 -1.83
C ASN A 303 11.15 15.90 -1.59
N PRO A 304 11.06 16.43 -0.35
CA PRO A 304 11.35 17.85 -0.08
C PRO A 304 12.79 18.24 -0.45
N ARG A 305 13.73 17.35 -0.19
CA ARG A 305 15.12 17.45 -0.64
C ARG A 305 15.36 16.46 -1.79
N PRO A 306 15.78 16.93 -2.97
CA PRO A 306 16.20 16.02 -4.04
C PRO A 306 17.30 15.09 -3.53
N ALA A 307 17.23 13.81 -3.87
CA ALA A 307 18.26 12.83 -3.58
C ALA A 307 18.93 12.42 -4.89
N SER A 308 20.24 12.54 -4.96
CA SER A 308 21.05 11.99 -6.05
C SER A 308 21.12 10.45 -5.96
N ALA A 309 21.44 9.78 -7.06
CA ALA A 309 21.60 8.33 -7.05
C ALA A 309 22.72 7.90 -6.05
N GLY A 310 23.82 8.66 -5.93
CA GLY A 310 24.86 8.38 -4.95
C GLY A 310 24.38 8.47 -3.50
N GLU A 311 23.60 9.51 -3.15
CA GLU A 311 23.00 9.60 -1.81
C GLU A 311 22.00 8.46 -1.54
N ILE A 312 21.21 8.07 -2.53
CA ILE A 312 20.29 6.92 -2.41
C ILE A 312 21.09 5.62 -2.23
N GLU A 313 22.19 5.44 -2.93
CA GLU A 313 23.08 4.28 -2.74
C GLU A 313 23.62 4.22 -1.30
N GLU A 314 24.07 5.33 -0.74
CA GLU A 314 24.50 5.41 0.67
C GLU A 314 23.38 5.04 1.63
N LEU A 315 22.14 5.51 1.37
CA LEU A 315 20.97 5.13 2.15
C LEU A 315 20.70 3.64 2.06
N LEU A 316 20.72 3.06 0.87
CA LEU A 316 20.49 1.63 0.66
C LEU A 316 21.57 0.79 1.37
N ARG A 317 22.86 1.19 1.30
CA ARG A 317 23.95 0.53 2.06
C ARG A 317 23.72 0.59 3.56
N SER A 318 23.17 1.70 4.09
CA SER A 318 22.92 1.86 5.52
C SER A 318 21.88 0.92 6.09
N ILE A 319 21.04 0.33 5.24
CA ILE A 319 19.95 -0.60 5.56
C ILE A 319 20.14 -2.00 4.94
N TRP A 320 21.29 -2.22 4.27
CA TRP A 320 21.65 -3.51 3.66
C TRP A 320 22.33 -4.41 4.68
#